data_c2d920fc1e4af545ac0dc8c15fb17d3f
#
_entry.id   c2d920fc1e4af545ac0dc8c15fb17d3f
#
_cell.length_a   1.000
_cell.length_b   1.000
_cell.length_c   1.000
_cell.angle_alpha   90.00
_cell.angle_beta   90.00
_cell.angle_gamma   90.00
#
_symmetry.space_group_name_H-M   'P 1'
#
loop_
_entity.id
_entity.type
_entity.pdbx_description
1 polymer ?
#
loop_
_entity_poly.entity_id
_entity_poly.type
_entity_poly.pdbx_seq_one_letter_code
_entity_poly.pdbx_strand_id
1 'polypeptide(L)'
;DQKYTLNKNSSIIEIDKNTFYNDLLMNVSYQSGTLNLGKEKDPFRSSIKIKLPHKISDTLELRQSFVGKIINGKISYINSKKSNSYIHASISSLGEYVISKDSLKPEIKPINFKSNSNIKLKNTLRLRLKDDLSGIKKYSSYFNGNWALFEYEPKSNMIFHNLSDGIIKNGENELIIKYE
;
A
#
# COMPACT_ATOMS: atom_id res chain seq x y z
N ASP A 1 14.97 -20.37 -19.99
CA ASP A 1 13.86 -19.95 -19.12
C ASP A 1 12.56 -19.90 -19.91
N GLN A 2 11.68 -20.87 -19.67
CA GLN A 2 10.40 -20.93 -20.36
C GLN A 2 9.37 -20.09 -19.59
N LYS A 3 8.79 -19.09 -20.25
CA LYS A 3 7.78 -18.18 -19.72
C LYS A 3 6.50 -18.36 -20.51
N TYR A 4 5.37 -18.48 -19.82
CA TYR A 4 4.05 -18.53 -20.44
C TYR A 4 3.40 -17.15 -20.37
N THR A 5 2.84 -16.72 -21.50
CA THR A 5 2.08 -15.46 -21.57
C THR A 5 0.67 -15.77 -22.06
N LEU A 6 -0.30 -15.44 -21.23
CA LEU A 6 -1.72 -15.56 -21.55
C LEU A 6 -2.31 -14.17 -21.78
N ASN A 7 -3.03 -14.02 -22.89
CA ASN A 7 -3.76 -12.79 -23.22
C ASN A 7 -5.28 -13.07 -23.17
N LYS A 8 -6.00 -12.28 -22.39
CA LYS A 8 -7.47 -12.35 -22.28
C LYS A 8 -8.07 -10.94 -22.31
N ASN A 9 -8.79 -10.61 -23.38
CA ASN A 9 -9.45 -9.30 -23.55
C ASN A 9 -8.55 -8.12 -23.13
N SER A 10 -7.34 -8.05 -23.71
CA SER A 10 -6.28 -7.07 -23.43
C SER A 10 -5.61 -7.17 -22.07
N SER A 11 -6.03 -8.02 -21.14
CA SER A 11 -5.24 -8.33 -19.96
C SER A 11 -4.11 -9.31 -20.30
N ILE A 12 -2.96 -9.18 -19.63
CA ILE A 12 -1.78 -10.01 -19.85
C ILE A 12 -1.39 -10.67 -18.55
N ILE A 13 -1.20 -11.99 -18.58
CA ILE A 13 -0.77 -12.79 -17.45
C ILE A 13 0.55 -13.46 -17.84
N GLU A 14 1.61 -13.19 -17.10
CA GLU A 14 2.93 -13.75 -17.31
C GLU A 14 3.27 -14.70 -16.16
N ILE A 15 3.53 -15.97 -16.50
CA ILE A 15 3.77 -17.07 -15.59
C ILE A 15 5.14 -17.65 -15.91
N ASP A 16 6.06 -17.64 -14.97
CA ASP A 16 7.37 -18.27 -15.13
C ASP A 16 7.23 -19.78 -14.96
N LYS A 17 8.12 -20.56 -15.60
CA LYS A 17 8.20 -22.00 -15.39
C LYS A 17 8.40 -22.30 -13.90
N ASN A 18 7.74 -23.33 -13.41
CA ASN A 18 7.78 -23.72 -11.99
C ASN A 18 7.15 -22.71 -11.01
N THR A 19 6.26 -21.84 -11.47
CA THR A 19 5.47 -20.96 -10.58
C THR A 19 4.59 -21.77 -9.64
N PHE A 20 4.09 -22.90 -10.07
CA PHE A 20 3.26 -23.81 -9.28
C PHE A 20 4.08 -25.03 -8.82
N TYR A 21 3.66 -25.64 -7.73
CA TYR A 21 4.26 -26.89 -7.23
C TYR A 21 3.80 -28.12 -8.05
N ASN A 22 2.58 -28.05 -8.58
CA ASN A 22 1.98 -29.10 -9.40
C ASN A 22 1.38 -28.49 -10.66
N ASP A 23 1.05 -29.34 -11.63
CA ASP A 23 0.29 -28.92 -12.81
C ASP A 23 -1.07 -28.38 -12.39
N LEU A 24 -1.43 -27.18 -12.91
CA LEU A 24 -2.64 -26.48 -12.55
C LEU A 24 -3.46 -26.14 -13.78
N LEU A 25 -4.73 -26.60 -13.79
CA LEU A 25 -5.70 -26.15 -14.77
C LEU A 25 -6.32 -24.82 -14.31
N MET A 26 -5.95 -23.73 -14.98
CA MET A 26 -6.48 -22.40 -14.66
C MET A 26 -7.60 -22.00 -15.62
N ASN A 27 -8.76 -21.61 -15.07
CA ASN A 27 -9.79 -20.92 -15.82
C ASN A 27 -9.52 -19.41 -15.76
N VAL A 28 -9.05 -18.86 -16.88
CA VAL A 28 -8.70 -17.43 -16.96
C VAL A 28 -9.78 -16.68 -17.73
N SER A 29 -10.38 -15.69 -17.13
CA SER A 29 -11.30 -14.77 -17.80
C SER A 29 -11.01 -13.30 -17.40
N TYR A 30 -11.27 -12.38 -18.32
CA TYR A 30 -11.27 -10.95 -18.07
C TYR A 30 -12.56 -10.35 -18.60
N GLN A 31 -13.44 -9.93 -17.71
CA GLN A 31 -14.76 -9.40 -18.05
C GLN A 31 -15.13 -8.26 -17.11
N SER A 32 -15.76 -7.22 -17.63
CA SER A 32 -16.21 -6.05 -16.85
C SER A 32 -15.12 -5.47 -15.92
N GLY A 33 -13.86 -5.45 -16.40
CA GLY A 33 -12.73 -4.92 -15.63
C GLY A 33 -12.16 -5.86 -14.57
N THR A 34 -12.70 -7.08 -14.44
CA THR A 34 -12.26 -8.08 -13.46
C THR A 34 -11.48 -9.20 -14.15
N LEU A 35 -10.25 -9.43 -13.72
CA LEU A 35 -9.46 -10.61 -14.06
C LEU A 35 -9.75 -11.72 -13.05
N ASN A 36 -10.32 -12.83 -13.51
CA ASN A 36 -10.52 -14.02 -12.72
C ASN A 36 -9.50 -15.08 -13.12
N LEU A 37 -8.73 -15.59 -12.17
CA LEU A 37 -7.71 -16.63 -12.35
C LEU A 37 -8.12 -17.97 -11.72
N GLY A 38 -9.38 -18.11 -11.32
CA GLY A 38 -9.90 -19.28 -10.63
C GLY A 38 -9.85 -19.16 -9.10
N LYS A 39 -10.10 -20.26 -8.41
CA LYS A 39 -10.15 -20.30 -6.94
C LYS A 39 -8.78 -20.65 -6.38
N GLU A 40 -8.41 -19.95 -5.32
CA GLU A 40 -7.21 -20.23 -4.56
C GLU A 40 -7.32 -21.58 -3.86
N LYS A 41 -6.40 -22.48 -4.14
CA LYS A 41 -6.28 -23.77 -3.43
C LYS A 41 -4.82 -24.10 -3.12
N ASP A 42 -3.90 -23.72 -4.00
CA ASP A 42 -2.50 -24.11 -3.90
C ASP A 42 -1.57 -22.90 -3.76
N PRO A 43 -0.55 -22.98 -2.91
CA PRO A 43 0.45 -21.95 -2.79
C PRO A 43 1.29 -21.84 -4.07
N PHE A 44 1.77 -20.63 -4.37
CA PHE A 44 2.72 -20.39 -5.43
C PHE A 44 4.15 -20.56 -4.93
N ARG A 45 5.01 -21.09 -5.78
CA ARG A 45 6.47 -21.09 -5.56
C ARG A 45 7.07 -19.71 -5.92
N SER A 46 6.51 -19.05 -6.92
CA SER A 46 6.90 -17.70 -7.34
C SER A 46 5.66 -16.89 -7.75
N SER A 47 5.81 -15.56 -7.81
CA SER A 47 4.71 -14.68 -8.18
C SER A 47 4.37 -14.74 -9.68
N ILE A 48 3.10 -14.55 -10.01
CA ILE A 48 2.60 -14.29 -11.35
C ILE A 48 2.57 -12.78 -11.58
N LYS A 49 2.98 -12.33 -12.76
CA LYS A 49 2.85 -10.92 -13.15
C LYS A 49 1.56 -10.75 -13.95
N ILE A 50 0.73 -9.80 -13.53
CA ILE A 50 -0.48 -9.43 -14.25
C ILE A 50 -0.41 -7.98 -14.72
N LYS A 51 -1.02 -7.72 -15.88
CA LYS A 51 -1.16 -6.38 -16.47
C LYS A 51 -2.62 -6.19 -16.81
N LEU A 52 -3.29 -5.30 -16.13
CA LEU A 52 -4.68 -4.95 -16.35
C LEU A 52 -4.76 -3.70 -17.21
N PRO A 53 -5.50 -3.71 -18.34
CA PRO A 53 -5.63 -2.55 -19.21
C PRO A 53 -6.47 -1.46 -18.57
N HIS A 54 -6.13 -0.20 -18.83
CA HIS A 54 -6.92 0.95 -18.41
C HIS A 54 -6.98 2.03 -19.50
N LYS A 55 -7.95 2.94 -19.36
CA LYS A 55 -8.12 4.14 -20.19
C LYS A 55 -8.05 5.42 -19.35
N ILE A 56 -7.40 5.38 -18.19
CA ILE A 56 -7.27 6.51 -17.28
C ILE A 56 -6.32 7.52 -17.91
N SER A 57 -6.83 8.72 -18.22
CA SER A 57 -6.06 9.82 -18.81
C SER A 57 -5.64 10.85 -17.75
N ASP A 58 -6.37 10.95 -16.65
CA ASP A 58 -6.04 11.86 -15.55
C ASP A 58 -4.82 11.32 -14.75
N THR A 59 -3.80 12.16 -14.62
CA THR A 59 -2.54 11.80 -13.96
C THR A 59 -2.73 11.53 -12.47
N LEU A 60 -3.59 12.28 -11.78
CA LEU A 60 -3.86 12.08 -10.35
C LEU A 60 -4.60 10.78 -10.14
N GLU A 61 -5.62 10.51 -10.95
CA GLU A 61 -6.37 9.26 -10.89
C GLU A 61 -5.46 8.07 -11.15
N LEU A 62 -4.59 8.13 -12.16
CA LEU A 62 -3.63 7.07 -12.45
C LEU A 62 -2.67 6.84 -11.27
N ARG A 63 -2.18 7.91 -10.62
CA ARG A 63 -1.32 7.79 -9.43
C ARG A 63 -2.03 7.10 -8.26
N GLN A 64 -3.31 7.35 -8.07
CA GLN A 64 -4.14 6.76 -7.02
C GLN A 64 -4.62 5.34 -7.35
N SER A 65 -4.53 4.92 -8.61
CA SER A 65 -5.01 3.61 -9.06
C SER A 65 -4.02 2.49 -8.71
N PHE A 66 -4.53 1.31 -8.44
CA PHE A 66 -3.76 0.11 -8.11
C PHE A 66 -4.51 -1.16 -8.53
N VAL A 67 -3.82 -2.28 -8.58
CA VAL A 67 -4.47 -3.59 -8.70
C VAL A 67 -4.91 -4.04 -7.31
N GLY A 68 -6.19 -4.32 -7.15
CA GLY A 68 -6.75 -4.88 -5.92
C GLY A 68 -7.17 -6.33 -6.10
N LYS A 69 -6.97 -7.17 -5.07
CA LYS A 69 -7.56 -8.52 -4.98
C LYS A 69 -8.90 -8.41 -4.27
N ILE A 70 -9.93 -9.05 -4.84
CA ILE A 70 -11.23 -9.15 -4.19
C ILE A 70 -11.21 -10.32 -3.20
N ILE A 71 -11.41 -10.03 -1.92
CA ILE A 71 -11.46 -11.01 -0.83
C ILE A 71 -12.75 -10.75 -0.03
N ASN A 72 -13.67 -11.69 -0.03
CA ASN A 72 -14.96 -11.59 0.68
C ASN A 72 -15.71 -10.26 0.36
N GLY A 73 -15.71 -9.86 -0.91
CA GLY A 73 -16.35 -8.63 -1.39
C GLY A 73 -15.61 -7.33 -1.04
N LYS A 74 -14.45 -7.41 -0.40
CA LYS A 74 -13.58 -6.25 -0.11
C LYS A 74 -12.37 -6.24 -1.02
N ILE A 75 -11.87 -5.06 -1.35
CA ILE A 75 -10.68 -4.89 -2.16
C ILE A 75 -9.47 -4.80 -1.24
N SER A 76 -8.49 -5.68 -1.46
CA SER A 76 -7.20 -5.67 -0.79
C SER A 76 -6.15 -5.08 -1.73
N TYR A 77 -5.39 -4.11 -1.27
CA TYR A 77 -4.35 -3.42 -2.03
C TYR A 77 -3.21 -4.36 -2.42
N ILE A 78 -2.76 -4.22 -3.68
CA ILE A 78 -1.53 -4.84 -4.16
C ILE A 78 -0.63 -3.75 -4.74
N ASN A 79 0.64 -3.73 -4.33
CA ASN A 79 1.60 -2.78 -4.84
C ASN A 79 1.69 -2.89 -6.36
N SER A 80 1.51 -1.76 -7.05
CA SER A 80 1.29 -1.71 -8.49
C SER A 80 2.18 -0.69 -9.17
N LYS A 81 2.71 -1.06 -10.33
CA LYS A 81 3.39 -0.15 -11.25
C LYS A 81 2.41 0.30 -12.33
N LYS A 82 2.49 1.55 -12.75
CA LYS A 82 1.61 2.16 -13.73
C LYS A 82 2.38 2.44 -15.02
N SER A 83 1.71 2.21 -16.15
CA SER A 83 2.15 2.65 -17.48
C SER A 83 0.97 3.30 -18.20
N ASN A 84 1.19 3.83 -19.41
CA ASN A 84 0.13 4.53 -20.15
C ASN A 84 -1.10 3.66 -20.48
N SER A 85 -0.95 2.35 -20.55
CA SER A 85 -2.02 1.44 -20.97
C SER A 85 -2.36 0.36 -19.95
N TYR A 86 -1.48 0.14 -18.95
CA TYR A 86 -1.62 -0.97 -18.01
C TYR A 86 -1.25 -0.57 -16.59
N ILE A 87 -1.95 -1.15 -15.64
CA ILE A 87 -1.51 -1.23 -14.24
C ILE A 87 -0.99 -2.64 -14.00
N HIS A 88 0.25 -2.74 -13.52
CA HIS A 88 1.00 -3.98 -13.36
C HIS A 88 1.07 -4.37 -11.90
N ALA A 89 0.90 -5.64 -11.60
CA ALA A 89 1.10 -6.18 -10.24
C ALA A 89 1.75 -7.56 -10.29
N SER A 90 2.44 -7.90 -9.19
CA SER A 90 2.89 -9.26 -8.92
C SER A 90 1.97 -9.85 -7.86
N ILE A 91 1.41 -11.01 -8.16
CA ILE A 91 0.44 -11.70 -7.30
C ILE A 91 1.00 -13.06 -6.85
N SER A 92 0.62 -13.48 -5.66
CA SER A 92 1.08 -14.73 -5.02
C SER A 92 -0.03 -15.76 -4.79
N SER A 93 -1.22 -15.53 -5.33
CA SER A 93 -2.37 -16.43 -5.21
C SER A 93 -3.33 -16.27 -6.38
N LEU A 94 -4.15 -17.26 -6.65
CA LEU A 94 -5.26 -17.14 -7.58
C LEU A 94 -6.39 -16.30 -6.97
N GLY A 95 -7.40 -15.97 -7.76
CA GLY A 95 -8.56 -15.20 -7.33
C GLY A 95 -8.99 -14.14 -8.33
N GLU A 96 -9.71 -13.15 -7.85
CA GLU A 96 -10.25 -12.07 -8.65
C GLU A 96 -9.48 -10.78 -8.42
N TYR A 97 -9.12 -10.10 -9.51
CA TYR A 97 -8.30 -8.89 -9.51
C TYR A 97 -8.96 -7.79 -10.33
N VAL A 98 -8.95 -6.58 -9.79
CA VAL A 98 -9.54 -5.39 -10.43
C VAL A 98 -8.59 -4.21 -10.36
N ILE A 99 -8.77 -3.21 -11.20
CA ILE A 99 -8.20 -1.89 -10.99
C ILE A 99 -9.11 -1.16 -10.00
N SER A 100 -8.54 -0.66 -8.93
CA SER A 100 -9.21 0.15 -7.93
C SER A 100 -8.45 1.45 -7.68
N LYS A 101 -9.03 2.34 -6.87
CA LYS A 101 -8.50 3.66 -6.58
C LYS A 101 -8.48 3.89 -5.08
N ASP A 102 -7.36 4.40 -4.60
CA ASP A 102 -7.22 4.93 -3.25
C ASP A 102 -7.15 6.46 -3.32
N SER A 103 -8.22 7.12 -2.94
CA SER A 103 -8.32 8.58 -2.92
C SER A 103 -8.35 9.15 -1.50
N LEU A 104 -8.34 8.31 -0.49
CA LEU A 104 -8.29 8.74 0.89
C LEU A 104 -6.85 9.06 1.28
N LYS A 105 -6.68 10.12 2.04
CA LYS A 105 -5.37 10.45 2.59
C LYS A 105 -5.18 9.72 3.91
N PRO A 106 -3.93 9.34 4.25
CA PRO A 106 -3.64 8.85 5.59
C PRO A 106 -4.11 9.80 6.68
N GLU A 107 -4.49 9.27 7.82
CA GLU A 107 -4.92 10.04 8.98
C GLU A 107 -3.85 10.02 10.05
N ILE A 108 -3.58 11.21 10.65
CA ILE A 108 -2.71 11.33 11.81
C ILE A 108 -3.48 11.90 13.00
N LYS A 109 -3.34 11.24 14.17
CA LYS A 109 -4.00 11.67 15.44
C LYS A 109 -3.04 11.57 16.63
N PRO A 110 -2.86 12.64 17.40
CA PRO A 110 -2.20 12.56 18.71
C PRO A 110 -2.96 11.58 19.64
N ILE A 111 -2.18 10.77 20.41
CA ILE A 111 -2.74 9.79 21.34
C ILE A 111 -2.65 10.26 22.78
N ASN A 112 -1.50 10.78 23.20
CA ASN A 112 -1.22 11.12 24.60
C ASN A 112 -0.91 12.59 24.85
N PHE A 113 -1.16 13.45 23.88
CA PHE A 113 -1.05 14.90 24.03
C PHE A 113 -2.11 15.60 23.15
N LYS A 114 -2.26 16.89 23.36
CA LYS A 114 -3.13 17.78 22.56
C LYS A 114 -2.30 18.94 22.03
N SER A 115 -2.76 19.59 20.98
CA SER A 115 -2.21 20.87 20.55
C SER A 115 -2.28 21.89 21.70
N ASN A 116 -1.26 22.71 21.86
CA ASN A 116 -1.12 23.72 22.90
C ASN A 116 -1.18 23.17 24.35
N SER A 117 -0.72 21.94 24.55
CA SER A 117 -0.64 21.35 25.89
C SER A 117 0.79 21.35 26.46
N ASN A 118 0.91 21.53 27.76
CA ASN A 118 2.19 21.39 28.44
C ASN A 118 2.63 19.92 28.50
N ILE A 119 3.82 19.64 28.00
CA ILE A 119 4.38 18.29 27.93
C ILE A 119 5.69 18.26 28.72
N LYS A 120 5.87 17.23 29.56
CA LYS A 120 7.13 17.03 30.29
C LYS A 120 8.19 16.44 29.40
N LEU A 121 9.44 16.92 29.47
CA LEU A 121 10.57 16.46 28.64
C LEU A 121 10.89 14.95 28.73
N LYS A 122 10.45 14.30 29.78
CA LYS A 122 10.62 12.83 29.95
C LYS A 122 9.55 12.00 29.32
N ASN A 123 8.57 12.60 28.62
CA ASN A 123 7.48 11.90 28.01
C ASN A 123 7.85 11.42 26.61
N THR A 124 7.20 10.34 26.20
CA THR A 124 7.19 9.89 24.82
C THR A 124 5.95 10.45 24.15
N LEU A 125 6.10 11.17 23.04
CA LEU A 125 4.97 11.56 22.20
C LEU A 125 4.52 10.36 21.37
N ARG A 126 3.21 10.17 21.28
CA ARG A 126 2.60 9.09 20.51
C ARG A 126 1.50 9.63 19.61
N LEU A 127 1.57 9.27 18.32
CA LEU A 127 0.55 9.60 17.34
C LEU A 127 0.16 8.32 16.62
N ARG A 128 -1.12 8.20 16.31
CA ARG A 128 -1.60 7.17 15.37
C ARG A 128 -1.42 7.74 13.97
N LEU A 129 -0.77 6.98 13.10
CA LEU A 129 -0.62 7.29 11.69
C LEU A 129 -1.16 6.08 10.92
N LYS A 130 -2.35 6.22 10.31
CA LYS A 130 -3.08 5.12 9.71
C LYS A 130 -3.56 5.49 8.31
N ASP A 131 -3.47 4.53 7.43
CA ASP A 131 -4.14 4.51 6.14
C ASP A 131 -5.02 3.25 6.06
N ASP A 132 -6.15 3.36 5.38
CA ASP A 132 -7.13 2.25 5.37
C ASP A 132 -6.91 1.27 4.21
N LEU A 133 -6.09 1.62 3.19
CA LEU A 133 -6.00 0.82 1.98
C LEU A 133 -4.57 0.65 1.46
N SER A 134 -3.94 1.71 0.95
CA SER A 134 -2.61 1.62 0.33
C SER A 134 -1.44 1.65 1.31
N GLY A 135 -1.71 2.03 2.54
CA GLY A 135 -0.72 2.15 3.60
C GLY A 135 0.05 3.48 3.58
N ILE A 136 0.95 3.63 4.53
CA ILE A 136 1.82 4.80 4.63
C ILE A 136 3.05 4.58 3.78
N LYS A 137 3.22 5.38 2.75
CA LYS A 137 4.38 5.29 1.87
C LYS A 137 5.60 5.93 2.50
N LYS A 138 5.40 7.10 3.15
CA LYS A 138 6.47 7.90 3.71
C LYS A 138 5.94 8.85 4.76
N TYR A 139 6.73 9.11 5.77
CA TYR A 139 6.53 10.24 6.68
C TYR A 139 7.88 10.87 7.08
N SER A 140 7.83 12.11 7.52
CA SER A 140 8.96 12.84 8.10
C SER A 140 8.45 13.83 9.14
N SER A 141 9.22 14.06 10.19
CA SER A 141 8.83 14.86 11.34
C SER A 141 9.92 15.88 11.70
N TYR A 142 9.48 17.01 12.20
CA TYR A 142 10.34 18.15 12.50
C TYR A 142 9.86 18.84 13.78
N PHE A 143 10.79 19.15 14.68
CA PHE A 143 10.58 20.09 15.78
C PHE A 143 11.28 21.41 15.47
N ASN A 144 10.53 22.50 15.49
CA ASN A 144 11.05 23.86 15.24
C ASN A 144 11.91 23.93 13.97
N GLY A 145 11.47 23.23 12.91
CA GLY A 145 12.18 23.12 11.63
C GLY A 145 13.33 22.11 11.59
N ASN A 146 13.77 21.55 12.72
CA ASN A 146 14.82 20.52 12.77
C ASN A 146 14.22 19.13 12.66
N TRP A 147 14.84 18.28 11.85
CA TRP A 147 14.40 16.90 11.69
C TRP A 147 14.44 16.14 13.01
N ALA A 148 13.39 15.35 13.27
CA ALA A 148 13.27 14.54 14.48
C ALA A 148 12.84 13.12 14.09
N LEU A 149 13.50 12.12 14.68
CA LEU A 149 13.14 10.73 14.47
C LEU A 149 11.85 10.41 15.24
N PHE A 150 10.81 10.03 14.51
CA PHE A 150 9.67 9.30 15.06
C PHE A 150 9.77 7.84 14.60
N GLU A 151 9.82 6.91 15.53
CA GLU A 151 9.84 5.48 15.22
C GLU A 151 8.45 5.00 14.86
N TYR A 152 8.34 4.09 13.90
CA TYR A 152 7.06 3.52 13.45
C TYR A 152 6.86 2.10 13.96
N GLU A 153 5.73 1.87 14.62
CA GLU A 153 5.27 0.57 15.07
C GLU A 153 4.10 0.10 14.18
N PRO A 154 4.35 -0.77 13.18
CA PRO A 154 3.34 -1.16 12.20
C PRO A 154 2.13 -1.86 12.80
N LYS A 155 2.33 -2.68 13.86
CA LYS A 155 1.24 -3.47 14.46
C LYS A 155 0.16 -2.61 15.11
N SER A 156 0.55 -1.46 15.62
CA SER A 156 -0.37 -0.50 16.29
C SER A 156 -0.70 0.70 15.42
N ASN A 157 -0.10 0.82 14.23
CA ASN A 157 -0.16 2.01 13.37
C ASN A 157 0.23 3.29 14.13
N MET A 158 1.27 3.21 14.94
CA MET A 158 1.74 4.34 15.75
C MET A 158 3.14 4.80 15.34
N ILE A 159 3.34 6.11 15.44
CA ILE A 159 4.66 6.71 15.46
C ILE A 159 4.90 7.30 16.84
N PHE A 160 6.12 7.23 17.32
CA PHE A 160 6.48 7.75 18.63
C PHE A 160 7.88 8.35 18.67
N HIS A 161 8.05 9.33 19.55
CA HIS A 161 9.30 10.07 19.74
C HIS A 161 9.56 10.28 21.22
N ASN A 162 10.78 10.05 21.68
CA ASN A 162 11.18 10.26 23.06
C ASN A 162 11.77 11.65 23.21
N LEU A 163 11.12 12.50 24.01
CA LEU A 163 11.52 13.89 24.22
C LEU A 163 12.81 14.06 25.08
N SER A 164 13.38 12.98 25.58
CA SER A 164 14.63 13.03 26.31
C SER A 164 15.89 13.19 25.44
N ASP A 165 15.74 13.21 24.12
CA ASP A 165 16.84 13.38 23.17
C ASP A 165 17.38 14.81 23.03
N GLY A 166 16.75 15.78 23.71
CA GLY A 166 17.19 17.18 23.75
C GLY A 166 16.83 18.00 22.49
N ILE A 167 16.03 17.49 21.57
CA ILE A 167 15.60 18.23 20.37
C ILE A 167 14.68 19.40 20.74
N ILE A 168 13.81 19.20 21.75
CA ILE A 168 12.88 20.23 22.19
C ILE A 168 13.47 21.09 23.32
N LYS A 169 13.05 22.33 23.34
CA LYS A 169 13.49 23.35 24.34
C LYS A 169 12.37 23.63 25.32
N ASN A 170 12.73 24.28 26.45
CA ASN A 170 11.71 24.86 27.32
C ASN A 170 10.94 25.95 26.58
N GLY A 171 9.63 26.02 26.78
CA GLY A 171 8.72 26.95 26.11
C GLY A 171 7.94 26.34 24.95
N GLU A 172 7.55 27.19 24.04
CA GLU A 172 6.75 26.74 22.86
C GLU A 172 7.61 25.97 21.88
N ASN A 173 7.07 24.89 21.38
CA ASN A 173 7.68 24.06 20.33
C ASN A 173 6.63 23.71 19.27
N GLU A 174 7.02 23.80 18.01
CA GLU A 174 6.21 23.40 16.87
C GLU A 174 6.59 21.99 16.41
N LEU A 175 5.61 21.10 16.32
CA LEU A 175 5.77 19.78 15.71
C LEU A 175 5.07 19.73 14.36
N ILE A 176 5.83 19.49 13.29
CA ILE A 176 5.33 19.30 11.94
C ILE A 176 5.57 17.85 11.54
N ILE A 177 4.53 17.14 11.09
CA ILE A 177 4.63 15.81 10.51
C ILE A 177 4.07 15.85 9.09
N LYS A 178 4.93 15.53 8.12
CA LYS A 178 4.58 15.37 6.69
C LYS A 178 4.44 13.89 6.38
N TYR A 179 3.39 13.49 5.68
CA TYR A 179 3.13 12.08 5.34
C TYR A 179 2.39 11.93 4.00
N GLU A 180 2.62 10.81 3.34
CA GLU A 180 1.94 10.40 2.08
C GLU A 180 1.75 8.87 2.02
#